data_4fb2677236eae38833eadfae9bfe22f9
#
_entry.id   4fb2677236eae38833eadfae9bfe22f9
#
_cell.length_a   1.000
_cell.length_b   1.000
_cell.length_c   1.000
_cell.angle_alpha   90.00
_cell.angle_beta   90.00
_cell.angle_gamma   90.00
#
_symmetry.space_group_name_H-M   'P 1'
#
loop_
_entity.id
_entity.type
_entity.pdbx_description
1 polymer ?
#
loop_
_entity_poly.entity_id
_entity_poly.type
_entity_poly.pdbx_seq_one_letter_code
_entity_poly.pdbx_strand_id
1 'polypeptide(L)'
;MTRALVLGGGGPVGIGWESGLAVGLAGAGIGWRDADLIVGTSAGSAVGARLAVGLDLSVAAAAARAPLPIAPGGGVNMDELMKAWAAAAAGALTPEATRVELGRIALAADTVPEDAFIGVFAELQGHEWPESFRCTAVDVLTGAPQVWDASSGVPLPRAVASSCSVPGIFPPITIGGARYMDGGMRSPLNADLAAGHDAVIVVSCLALALPAGVSDPMFEATSRQLEAELSAVRDSGAALEVVGPGPEFLDISGWGANLMNPALAADAYQAGLRQAAVEAERLRSVWKS
;
A
#
# COMPACT_ATOMS: atom_id res chain seq x y z
N MET A 1 5.00 24.85 -6.72
CA MET A 1 4.15 24.07 -5.78
C MET A 1 4.52 22.61 -5.95
N THR A 2 5.05 21.99 -4.91
CA THR A 2 5.45 20.58 -4.90
C THR A 2 4.25 19.70 -4.55
N ARG A 3 4.10 18.54 -5.21
CA ARG A 3 2.95 17.65 -5.07
C ARG A 3 3.40 16.26 -4.66
N ALA A 4 2.77 15.70 -3.64
CA ALA A 4 3.00 14.32 -3.24
C ALA A 4 1.74 13.48 -3.32
N LEU A 5 1.89 12.25 -3.77
CA LEU A 5 0.87 11.22 -3.80
C LEU A 5 1.27 10.09 -2.87
N VAL A 6 0.39 9.71 -1.95
CA VAL A 6 0.57 8.55 -1.09
C VAL A 6 -0.47 7.49 -1.47
N LEU A 7 0.00 6.29 -1.80
CA LEU A 7 -0.83 5.15 -2.17
C LEU A 7 -0.68 4.05 -1.11
N GLY A 8 -1.78 3.64 -0.54
CA GLY A 8 -1.83 2.74 0.62
C GLY A 8 -1.80 1.26 0.29
N GLY A 9 -1.69 0.44 1.34
CA GLY A 9 -1.82 -1.01 1.24
C GLY A 9 -3.28 -1.44 1.02
N GLY A 10 -3.49 -2.45 0.16
CA GLY A 10 -4.85 -2.89 -0.19
C GLY A 10 -4.92 -4.23 -0.93
N GLY A 11 -3.82 -4.97 -1.01
CA GLY A 11 -3.76 -6.24 -1.73
C GLY A 11 -4.16 -6.12 -3.22
N PRO A 12 -4.45 -7.24 -3.90
CA PRO A 12 -4.87 -7.23 -5.30
C PRO A 12 -6.13 -6.39 -5.56
N VAL A 13 -7.06 -6.35 -4.61
CA VAL A 13 -8.30 -5.58 -4.72
C VAL A 13 -7.98 -4.08 -4.66
N GLY A 14 -7.06 -3.68 -3.77
CA GLY A 14 -6.55 -2.31 -3.70
C GLY A 14 -5.80 -1.91 -4.97
N ILE A 15 -4.95 -2.79 -5.54
CA ILE A 15 -4.29 -2.53 -6.84
C ILE A 15 -5.35 -2.20 -7.91
N GLY A 16 -6.43 -2.97 -7.98
CA GLY A 16 -7.52 -2.70 -8.91
C GLY A 16 -8.11 -1.30 -8.69
N TRP A 17 -8.55 -1.02 -7.48
CA TRP A 17 -9.24 0.24 -7.15
C TRP A 17 -8.36 1.47 -7.34
N GLU A 18 -7.12 1.48 -6.83
CA GLU A 18 -6.17 2.58 -7.00
C GLU A 18 -5.84 2.82 -8.48
N SER A 19 -5.68 1.74 -9.26
CA SER A 19 -5.49 1.85 -10.71
C SER A 19 -6.70 2.49 -11.41
N GLY A 20 -7.91 2.10 -11.01
CA GLY A 20 -9.14 2.69 -11.51
C GLY A 20 -9.27 4.18 -11.18
N LEU A 21 -8.97 4.55 -9.93
CA LEU A 21 -8.91 5.95 -9.50
C LEU A 21 -7.92 6.75 -10.34
N ALA A 22 -6.68 6.25 -10.48
CA ALA A 22 -5.63 6.95 -11.22
C ALA A 22 -6.01 7.17 -12.70
N VAL A 23 -6.57 6.14 -13.36
CA VAL A 23 -7.03 6.24 -14.76
C VAL A 23 -8.21 7.20 -14.89
N GLY A 24 -9.20 7.12 -14.02
CA GLY A 24 -10.38 7.99 -14.06
C GLY A 24 -10.02 9.46 -13.79
N LEU A 25 -9.14 9.72 -12.82
CA LEU A 25 -8.68 11.08 -12.50
C LEU A 25 -7.80 11.67 -13.64
N ALA A 26 -6.94 10.86 -14.27
CA ALA A 26 -6.20 11.29 -15.44
C ALA A 26 -7.13 11.72 -16.57
N GLY A 27 -8.21 10.98 -16.83
CA GLY A 27 -9.27 11.34 -17.76
C GLY A 27 -9.98 12.66 -17.40
N ALA A 28 -10.02 13.02 -16.13
CA ALA A 28 -10.55 14.29 -15.62
C ALA A 28 -9.51 15.42 -15.58
N GLY A 29 -8.29 15.20 -16.09
CA GLY A 29 -7.20 16.18 -16.11
C GLY A 29 -6.43 16.31 -14.79
N ILE A 30 -6.49 15.29 -13.92
CA ILE A 30 -5.73 15.21 -12.68
C ILE A 30 -4.72 14.07 -12.82
N GLY A 31 -3.54 14.38 -13.34
CA GLY A 31 -2.47 13.42 -13.58
C GLY A 31 -1.67 13.15 -12.32
N TRP A 32 -1.82 11.98 -11.71
CA TRP A 32 -1.03 11.56 -10.55
C TRP A 32 0.43 11.25 -10.90
N ARG A 33 0.70 10.92 -12.17
CA ARG A 33 2.05 10.67 -12.67
C ARG A 33 2.97 11.90 -12.54
N ASP A 34 2.39 13.10 -12.54
CA ASP A 34 3.12 14.37 -12.47
C ASP A 34 3.44 14.79 -11.02
N ALA A 35 3.27 13.89 -10.05
CA ALA A 35 3.68 14.13 -8.67
C ALA A 35 5.20 14.23 -8.55
N ASP A 36 5.68 15.17 -7.73
CA ASP A 36 7.10 15.31 -7.41
C ASP A 36 7.55 14.17 -6.48
N LEU A 37 6.61 13.60 -5.71
CA LEU A 37 6.82 12.43 -4.87
C LEU A 37 5.62 11.48 -4.95
N ILE A 38 5.89 10.20 -5.17
CA ILE A 38 4.94 9.09 -5.04
C ILE A 38 5.46 8.15 -3.96
N VAL A 39 4.74 8.02 -2.86
CA VAL A 39 5.02 7.05 -1.79
C VAL A 39 4.05 5.89 -1.94
N GLY A 40 4.57 4.69 -2.13
CA GLY A 40 3.76 3.48 -2.23
C GLY A 40 4.00 2.52 -1.06
N THR A 41 2.93 1.92 -0.55
CA THR A 41 2.97 0.86 0.45
C THR A 41 2.18 -0.35 -0.08
N SER A 42 2.79 -1.53 -0.15
CA SER A 42 2.11 -2.76 -0.59
C SER A 42 1.41 -2.59 -1.95
N ALA A 43 0.08 -2.68 -2.04
CA ALA A 43 -0.68 -2.41 -3.26
C ALA A 43 -0.29 -1.07 -3.89
N GLY A 44 -0.20 -0.03 -3.07
CA GLY A 44 0.20 1.31 -3.51
C GLY A 44 1.63 1.37 -4.07
N SER A 45 2.54 0.50 -3.62
CA SER A 45 3.88 0.41 -4.22
C SER A 45 3.83 -0.20 -5.62
N ALA A 46 2.97 -1.20 -5.81
CA ALA A 46 2.76 -1.82 -7.10
C ALA A 46 2.10 -0.85 -8.12
N VAL A 47 1.12 -0.07 -7.68
CA VAL A 47 0.46 0.95 -8.53
C VAL A 47 1.39 2.14 -8.74
N GLY A 48 2.03 2.65 -7.70
CA GLY A 48 2.92 3.81 -7.75
C GLY A 48 4.14 3.59 -8.63
N ALA A 49 4.76 2.41 -8.57
CA ALA A 49 5.87 2.06 -9.46
C ALA A 49 5.44 2.06 -10.93
N ARG A 50 4.32 1.40 -11.26
CA ARG A 50 3.77 1.36 -12.63
C ARG A 50 3.42 2.76 -13.14
N LEU A 51 2.78 3.56 -12.29
CA LEU A 51 2.44 4.94 -12.59
C LEU A 51 3.70 5.77 -12.90
N ALA A 52 4.72 5.68 -12.05
CA ALA A 52 5.94 6.45 -12.16
C ALA A 52 6.76 6.09 -13.42
N VAL A 53 6.86 4.79 -13.77
CA VAL A 53 7.51 4.36 -15.02
C VAL A 53 6.63 4.50 -16.26
N GLY A 54 5.35 4.88 -16.11
CA GLY A 54 4.42 5.15 -17.20
C GLY A 54 3.80 3.93 -17.85
N LEU A 55 3.64 2.84 -17.11
CA LEU A 55 2.89 1.67 -17.57
C LEU A 55 1.38 1.93 -17.56
N ASP A 56 0.67 1.21 -18.42
CA ASP A 56 -0.79 1.26 -18.47
C ASP A 56 -1.40 0.56 -17.26
N LEU A 57 -2.04 1.35 -16.39
CA LEU A 57 -2.66 0.83 -15.17
C LEU A 57 -3.90 -0.03 -15.42
N SER A 58 -4.54 0.07 -16.59
CA SER A 58 -5.63 -0.84 -16.96
C SER A 58 -5.14 -2.26 -17.18
N VAL A 59 -3.94 -2.41 -17.73
CA VAL A 59 -3.25 -3.70 -17.86
C VAL A 59 -2.82 -4.23 -16.50
N ALA A 60 -2.32 -3.36 -15.61
CA ALA A 60 -1.95 -3.72 -14.24
C ALA A 60 -3.15 -4.24 -13.43
N ALA A 61 -4.31 -3.60 -13.55
CA ALA A 61 -5.55 -4.05 -12.92
C ALA A 61 -6.01 -5.41 -13.48
N ALA A 62 -5.81 -5.66 -14.78
CA ALA A 62 -6.09 -6.97 -15.37
C ALA A 62 -5.12 -8.06 -14.87
N ALA A 63 -3.83 -7.72 -14.70
CA ALA A 63 -2.83 -8.63 -14.16
C ALA A 63 -3.08 -8.97 -12.68
N ALA A 64 -3.61 -8.04 -11.89
CA ALA A 64 -3.97 -8.27 -10.49
C ALA A 64 -5.06 -9.34 -10.28
N ARG A 65 -5.75 -9.78 -11.35
CA ARG A 65 -6.70 -10.90 -11.35
C ARG A 65 -6.02 -12.27 -11.41
N ALA A 66 -4.74 -12.33 -11.73
CA ALA A 66 -4.02 -13.59 -11.77
C ALA A 66 -4.00 -14.23 -10.38
N PRO A 67 -4.07 -15.58 -10.30
CA PRO A 67 -3.90 -16.27 -9.03
C PRO A 67 -2.59 -15.84 -8.37
N LEU A 68 -2.65 -15.53 -7.08
CA LEU A 68 -1.45 -15.22 -6.32
C LEU A 68 -0.57 -16.48 -6.21
N PRO A 69 0.74 -16.34 -6.31
CA PRO A 69 1.66 -17.45 -6.07
C PRO A 69 1.71 -17.73 -4.55
N ILE A 70 0.79 -18.56 -4.08
CA ILE A 70 0.73 -19.01 -2.68
C ILE A 70 1.14 -20.48 -2.65
N ALA A 71 1.98 -20.87 -1.68
CA ALA A 71 2.44 -22.25 -1.55
C ALA A 71 1.26 -23.21 -1.31
N PRO A 72 1.19 -24.37 -1.99
CA PRO A 72 0.18 -25.37 -1.72
C PRO A 72 0.29 -25.87 -0.27
N GLY A 73 -0.77 -25.68 0.53
CA GLY A 73 -0.74 -25.99 1.97
C GLY A 73 0.02 -24.96 2.81
N GLY A 74 0.66 -23.98 2.18
CA GLY A 74 1.20 -22.81 2.84
C GLY A 74 0.05 -22.02 3.45
N GLY A 75 0.01 -21.93 4.73
CA GLY A 75 -1.00 -21.20 5.48
C GLY A 75 -0.33 -20.24 6.41
N VAL A 76 -0.83 -19.01 6.40
CA VAL A 76 -0.58 -18.10 7.53
C VAL A 76 -1.09 -18.83 8.76
N ASN A 77 -0.27 -18.92 9.80
CA ASN A 77 -0.85 -19.13 11.11
C ASN A 77 -1.59 -17.84 11.48
N MET A 78 -2.79 -17.69 10.92
CA MET A 78 -3.63 -16.50 11.08
C MET A 78 -3.85 -16.20 12.56
N ASP A 79 -3.92 -17.23 13.40
CA ASP A 79 -4.06 -17.08 14.85
C ASP A 79 -2.85 -16.39 15.46
N GLU A 80 -1.61 -16.72 15.05
CA GLU A 80 -0.41 -16.04 15.53
C GLU A 80 -0.36 -14.58 15.05
N LEU A 81 -0.69 -14.34 13.80
CA LEU A 81 -0.75 -13.00 13.24
C LEU A 81 -1.77 -12.11 13.97
N MET A 82 -2.98 -12.64 14.17
CA MET A 82 -4.04 -11.94 14.91
C MET A 82 -3.68 -11.73 16.38
N LYS A 83 -2.98 -12.67 17.03
CA LYS A 83 -2.48 -12.50 18.40
C LYS A 83 -1.45 -11.39 18.50
N ALA A 84 -0.51 -11.29 17.54
CA ALA A 84 0.48 -10.22 17.52
C ALA A 84 -0.18 -8.84 17.38
N TRP A 85 -1.15 -8.68 16.49
CA TRP A 85 -1.89 -7.43 16.32
C TRP A 85 -2.79 -7.11 17.52
N ALA A 86 -3.46 -8.10 18.09
CA ALA A 86 -4.28 -7.90 19.29
C ALA A 86 -3.42 -7.46 20.48
N ALA A 87 -2.23 -8.04 20.67
CA ALA A 87 -1.27 -7.64 21.71
C ALA A 87 -0.80 -6.19 21.50
N ALA A 88 -0.54 -5.80 20.25
CA ALA A 88 -0.20 -4.42 19.89
C ALA A 88 -1.35 -3.44 20.19
N ALA A 89 -2.56 -3.77 19.77
CA ALA A 89 -3.75 -2.95 20.01
C ALA A 89 -4.05 -2.77 21.51
N ALA A 90 -3.77 -3.80 22.31
CA ALA A 90 -3.88 -3.76 23.77
C ALA A 90 -2.71 -3.03 24.47
N GLY A 91 -1.71 -2.54 23.71
CA GLY A 91 -0.52 -1.91 24.28
C GLY A 91 0.44 -2.85 25.01
N ALA A 92 0.31 -4.17 24.82
CA ALA A 92 1.19 -5.17 25.41
C ALA A 92 2.55 -5.28 24.71
N LEU A 93 2.62 -4.80 23.45
CA LEU A 93 3.85 -4.70 22.66
C LEU A 93 4.04 -3.26 22.18
N THR A 94 5.28 -2.80 22.13
CA THR A 94 5.62 -1.57 21.43
C THR A 94 5.46 -1.77 19.92
N PRO A 95 5.28 -0.69 19.12
CA PRO A 95 5.21 -0.82 17.66
C PRO A 95 6.40 -1.56 17.05
N GLU A 96 7.61 -1.32 17.57
CA GLU A 96 8.82 -2.02 17.14
C GLU A 96 8.77 -3.51 17.48
N ALA A 97 8.45 -3.86 18.74
CA ALA A 97 8.34 -5.25 19.17
C ALA A 97 7.26 -6.02 18.39
N THR A 98 6.16 -5.36 18.03
CA THR A 98 5.12 -5.91 17.15
C THR A 98 5.70 -6.26 15.79
N ARG A 99 6.45 -5.35 15.17
CA ARG A 99 7.07 -5.60 13.86
C ARG A 99 8.09 -6.72 13.90
N VAL A 100 8.89 -6.84 14.97
CA VAL A 100 9.82 -7.96 15.17
C VAL A 100 9.06 -9.29 15.25
N GLU A 101 7.95 -9.33 15.98
CA GLU A 101 7.13 -10.55 16.09
C GLU A 101 6.48 -10.93 14.74
N LEU A 102 5.99 -9.95 13.97
CA LEU A 102 5.50 -10.17 12.62
C LEU A 102 6.61 -10.68 11.69
N GLY A 103 7.83 -10.16 11.84
CA GLY A 103 9.02 -10.64 11.14
C GLY A 103 9.36 -12.09 11.46
N ARG A 104 9.24 -12.50 12.75
CA ARG A 104 9.41 -13.90 13.17
C ARG A 104 8.38 -14.81 12.48
N ILE A 105 7.13 -14.39 12.44
CA ILE A 105 6.05 -15.12 11.73
C ILE A 105 6.38 -15.23 10.25
N ALA A 106 6.81 -14.14 9.61
CA ALA A 106 7.17 -14.11 8.19
C ALA A 106 8.30 -15.10 7.86
N LEU A 107 9.32 -15.18 8.72
CA LEU A 107 10.46 -16.08 8.55
C LEU A 107 10.11 -17.56 8.77
N ALA A 108 9.11 -17.86 9.60
CA ALA A 108 8.68 -19.22 9.90
C ALA A 108 7.66 -19.78 8.92
N ALA A 109 7.08 -18.94 8.07
CA ALA A 109 6.02 -19.31 7.14
C ALA A 109 6.54 -20.17 5.98
N ASP A 110 5.75 -21.18 5.59
CA ASP A 110 5.97 -21.91 4.35
C ASP A 110 5.38 -21.12 3.18
N THR A 111 6.25 -20.57 2.34
CA THR A 111 5.89 -19.68 1.24
C THR A 111 6.49 -20.14 -0.08
N VAL A 112 6.05 -19.57 -1.19
CA VAL A 112 6.71 -19.79 -2.48
C VAL A 112 8.16 -19.28 -2.46
N PRO A 113 9.02 -19.75 -3.38
CA PRO A 113 10.36 -19.18 -3.55
C PRO A 113 10.31 -17.69 -3.81
N GLU A 114 11.28 -16.96 -3.26
CA GLU A 114 11.40 -15.49 -3.39
C GLU A 114 11.33 -15.01 -4.84
N ASP A 115 12.07 -15.68 -5.76
CA ASP A 115 12.10 -15.30 -7.17
C ASP A 115 10.74 -15.51 -7.87
N ALA A 116 9.94 -16.46 -7.43
CA ALA A 116 8.58 -16.64 -7.95
C ALA A 116 7.67 -15.48 -7.57
N PHE A 117 7.84 -14.94 -6.36
CA PHE A 117 7.08 -13.76 -5.93
C PHE A 117 7.58 -12.47 -6.59
N ILE A 118 8.90 -12.28 -6.71
CA ILE A 118 9.47 -11.14 -7.45
C ILE A 118 8.99 -11.14 -8.91
N GLY A 119 8.83 -12.33 -9.51
CA GLY A 119 8.31 -12.51 -10.87
C GLY A 119 6.91 -11.93 -11.09
N VAL A 120 6.11 -11.69 -10.03
CA VAL A 120 4.81 -11.01 -10.14
C VAL A 120 4.96 -9.56 -10.64
N PHE A 121 6.13 -8.98 -10.45
CA PHE A 121 6.46 -7.60 -10.84
C PHE A 121 7.46 -7.55 -12.00
N ALA A 122 7.50 -8.61 -12.83
CA ALA A 122 8.48 -8.74 -13.92
C ALA A 122 8.39 -7.62 -14.97
N GLU A 123 7.21 -7.00 -15.14
CA GLU A 123 7.03 -5.86 -16.06
C GLU A 123 7.80 -4.61 -15.63
N LEU A 124 8.22 -4.52 -14.38
CA LEU A 124 9.08 -3.44 -13.88
C LEU A 124 10.58 -3.70 -14.15
N GLN A 125 10.92 -4.90 -14.65
CA GLN A 125 12.31 -5.26 -14.94
C GLN A 125 12.87 -4.40 -16.07
N GLY A 126 14.08 -3.85 -15.87
CA GLY A 126 14.77 -3.04 -16.87
C GLY A 126 14.32 -1.58 -16.93
N HIS A 127 13.29 -1.19 -16.19
CA HIS A 127 12.98 0.23 -16.00
C HIS A 127 13.98 0.87 -15.03
N GLU A 128 14.42 2.09 -15.36
CA GLU A 128 15.15 2.93 -14.42
C GLU A 128 14.22 3.32 -13.26
N TRP A 129 14.80 3.46 -12.07
CA TRP A 129 14.04 3.88 -10.90
C TRP A 129 13.70 5.39 -11.02
N PRO A 130 12.41 5.78 -11.07
CA PRO A 130 12.04 7.18 -11.13
C PRO A 130 12.41 7.92 -9.85
N GLU A 131 13.04 9.09 -9.96
CA GLU A 131 13.42 9.93 -8.82
C GLU A 131 12.23 10.30 -7.92
N SER A 132 11.03 10.40 -8.50
CA SER A 132 9.78 10.70 -7.80
C SER A 132 9.21 9.53 -7.01
N PHE A 133 9.69 8.29 -7.19
CA PHE A 133 9.05 7.12 -6.58
C PHE A 133 9.82 6.58 -5.37
N ARG A 134 9.08 6.34 -4.29
CA ARG A 134 9.55 5.64 -3.10
C ARG A 134 8.58 4.52 -2.73
N CYS A 135 9.10 3.39 -2.24
CA CYS A 135 8.29 2.36 -1.64
C CYS A 135 8.81 1.95 -0.27
N THR A 136 7.91 1.47 0.58
CA THR A 136 8.17 1.19 1.98
C THR A 136 8.29 -0.30 2.24
N ALA A 137 9.14 -0.68 3.17
CA ALA A 137 9.30 -2.05 3.66
C ALA A 137 9.64 -2.04 5.15
N VAL A 138 9.73 -3.21 5.77
CA VAL A 138 10.16 -3.39 7.17
C VAL A 138 11.18 -4.51 7.24
N ASP A 139 12.31 -4.28 7.90
CA ASP A 139 13.29 -5.31 8.20
C ASP A 139 12.70 -6.35 9.17
N VAL A 140 12.74 -7.63 8.79
CA VAL A 140 12.08 -8.70 9.56
C VAL A 140 12.74 -9.01 10.90
N LEU A 141 14.04 -8.73 11.05
CA LEU A 141 14.78 -9.04 12.27
C LEU A 141 14.73 -7.90 13.27
N THR A 142 14.83 -6.67 12.78
CA THR A 142 14.93 -5.48 13.63
C THR A 142 13.61 -4.76 13.80
N GLY A 143 12.62 -5.01 12.91
CA GLY A 143 11.39 -4.24 12.84
C GLY A 143 11.60 -2.79 12.37
N ALA A 144 12.80 -2.45 11.90
CA ALA A 144 13.11 -1.11 11.43
C ALA A 144 12.39 -0.81 10.11
N PRO A 145 11.75 0.37 9.98
CA PRO A 145 11.21 0.81 8.71
C PRO A 145 12.31 1.05 7.68
N GLN A 146 12.03 0.71 6.44
CA GLN A 146 12.89 0.93 5.28
C GLN A 146 12.12 1.68 4.20
N VAL A 147 12.75 2.65 3.58
CA VAL A 147 12.26 3.33 2.38
C VAL A 147 13.25 3.09 1.25
N TRP A 148 12.75 2.57 0.14
CA TRP A 148 13.51 2.37 -1.07
C TRP A 148 13.25 3.51 -2.05
N ASP A 149 14.30 3.99 -2.71
CA ASP A 149 14.27 5.04 -3.72
C ASP A 149 15.36 4.82 -4.78
N ALA A 150 15.50 5.75 -5.74
CA ALA A 150 16.48 5.69 -6.82
C ALA A 150 17.92 5.55 -6.32
N SER A 151 18.25 6.09 -5.13
CA SER A 151 19.59 6.04 -4.54
C SER A 151 19.91 4.72 -3.85
N SER A 152 18.91 3.89 -3.60
CA SER A 152 19.01 2.62 -2.85
C SER A 152 19.80 1.54 -3.59
N GLY A 153 19.97 1.65 -4.92
CA GLY A 153 20.66 0.67 -5.75
C GLY A 153 19.96 -0.69 -5.84
N VAL A 154 18.69 -0.76 -5.42
CA VAL A 154 17.87 -1.97 -5.43
C VAL A 154 17.06 -2.05 -6.73
N PRO A 155 17.02 -3.19 -7.43
CA PRO A 155 16.15 -3.35 -8.60
C PRO A 155 14.68 -3.08 -8.26
N LEU A 156 14.00 -2.28 -9.08
CA LEU A 156 12.63 -1.84 -8.85
C LEU A 156 11.64 -2.99 -8.54
N PRO A 157 11.61 -4.11 -9.32
CA PRO A 157 10.70 -5.22 -9.00
C PRO A 157 10.99 -5.88 -7.65
N ARG A 158 12.25 -5.92 -7.22
CA ARG A 158 12.65 -6.50 -5.92
C ARG A 158 12.22 -5.60 -4.75
N ALA A 159 12.35 -4.30 -4.89
CA ALA A 159 11.89 -3.34 -3.88
C ALA A 159 10.36 -3.36 -3.75
N VAL A 160 9.63 -3.36 -4.87
CA VAL A 160 8.16 -3.47 -4.87
C VAL A 160 7.71 -4.81 -4.27
N ALA A 161 8.36 -5.92 -4.61
CA ALA A 161 8.08 -7.21 -4.01
C ALA A 161 8.27 -7.18 -2.48
N SER A 162 9.34 -6.55 -1.97
CA SER A 162 9.55 -6.40 -0.52
C SER A 162 8.43 -5.63 0.16
N SER A 163 7.94 -4.58 -0.51
CA SER A 163 6.82 -3.77 -0.05
C SER A 163 5.48 -4.51 -0.03
N CYS A 164 5.34 -5.55 -0.84
CA CYS A 164 4.13 -6.38 -0.96
C CYS A 164 4.25 -7.73 -0.19
N SER A 165 5.32 -7.94 0.55
CA SER A 165 5.66 -9.21 1.20
C SER A 165 4.91 -9.37 2.53
N VAL A 166 3.58 -9.59 2.45
CA VAL A 166 2.72 -9.76 3.62
C VAL A 166 3.17 -10.96 4.45
N PRO A 167 3.47 -10.77 5.76
CA PRO A 167 3.91 -11.84 6.66
C PRO A 167 3.01 -13.07 6.61
N GLY A 168 3.62 -14.24 6.42
CA GLY A 168 2.91 -15.51 6.40
C GLY A 168 2.23 -15.85 5.08
N ILE A 169 2.04 -14.90 4.15
CA ILE A 169 1.45 -15.14 2.82
C ILE A 169 2.54 -15.21 1.77
N PHE A 170 3.45 -14.24 1.77
CA PHE A 170 4.54 -14.15 0.80
C PHE A 170 5.92 -14.22 1.48
N PRO A 171 6.96 -14.66 0.74
CA PRO A 171 8.30 -14.75 1.30
C PRO A 171 8.85 -13.36 1.61
N PRO A 172 9.52 -13.15 2.76
CA PRO A 172 10.33 -11.95 2.95
C PRO A 172 11.42 -11.87 1.88
N ILE A 173 11.64 -10.66 1.33
CA ILE A 173 12.56 -10.44 0.22
C ILE A 173 13.96 -10.10 0.71
N THR A 174 14.96 -10.80 0.17
CA THR A 174 16.37 -10.56 0.50
C THR A 174 16.94 -9.40 -0.30
N ILE A 175 17.43 -8.38 0.40
CA ILE A 175 18.10 -7.19 -0.19
C ILE A 175 19.33 -6.87 0.66
N GLY A 176 20.52 -6.83 0.05
CA GLY A 176 21.75 -6.47 0.76
C GLY A 176 22.13 -7.41 1.91
N GLY A 177 21.61 -8.66 1.92
CA GLY A 177 21.86 -9.64 2.98
C GLY A 177 20.85 -9.56 4.16
N ALA A 178 19.99 -8.55 4.22
CA ALA A 178 18.85 -8.49 5.14
C ALA A 178 17.57 -8.95 4.44
N ARG A 179 16.53 -9.26 5.22
CA ARG A 179 15.22 -9.69 4.69
C ARG A 179 14.14 -8.68 5.09
N TYR A 180 13.24 -8.42 4.15
CA TYR A 180 12.24 -7.37 4.29
C TYR A 180 10.83 -7.92 4.06
N MET A 181 9.89 -7.41 4.82
CA MET A 181 8.46 -7.67 4.71
C MET A 181 7.70 -6.39 4.37
N ASP A 182 6.41 -6.53 4.13
CA ASP A 182 5.48 -5.47 3.72
C ASP A 182 5.58 -4.21 4.58
N GLY A 183 5.66 -3.05 3.93
CA GLY A 183 5.71 -1.74 4.58
C GLY A 183 4.47 -1.41 5.40
N GLY A 184 3.34 -2.06 5.09
CA GLY A 184 2.10 -1.98 5.85
C GLY A 184 2.22 -2.46 7.30
N MET A 185 3.29 -3.21 7.62
CA MET A 185 3.58 -3.61 9.00
C MET A 185 4.04 -2.43 9.87
N ARG A 186 4.51 -1.34 9.25
CA ARG A 186 4.71 -0.06 9.95
C ARG A 186 3.43 0.77 9.91
N SER A 187 2.91 1.03 8.74
CA SER A 187 1.69 1.80 8.52
C SER A 187 1.09 1.42 7.17
N PRO A 188 -0.24 1.26 7.08
CA PRO A 188 -0.92 1.05 5.80
C PRO A 188 -0.68 2.16 4.78
N LEU A 189 -0.36 3.39 5.22
CA LEU A 189 -0.17 4.57 4.37
C LEU A 189 1.29 5.04 4.32
N ASN A 190 1.97 5.13 5.47
CA ASN A 190 3.27 5.81 5.61
C ASN A 190 3.19 7.27 5.11
N ALA A 191 2.08 7.97 5.40
CA ALA A 191 1.75 9.28 4.86
C ALA A 191 2.69 10.39 5.36
N ASP A 192 3.29 10.22 6.53
CA ASP A 192 4.30 11.12 7.11
C ASP A 192 5.52 11.34 6.17
N LEU A 193 5.81 10.40 5.28
CA LEU A 193 6.88 10.53 4.27
C LEU A 193 6.58 11.62 3.22
N ALA A 194 5.34 12.08 3.12
CA ALA A 194 4.95 13.15 2.21
C ALA A 194 4.98 14.55 2.86
N ALA A 195 5.30 14.64 4.16
CA ALA A 195 5.40 15.93 4.85
C ALA A 195 6.42 16.86 4.18
N GLY A 196 6.12 18.17 4.14
CA GLY A 196 6.98 19.18 3.52
C GLY A 196 6.67 19.46 2.04
N HIS A 197 5.68 18.78 1.44
CA HIS A 197 5.16 19.13 0.12
C HIS A 197 4.00 20.12 0.24
N ASP A 198 3.81 20.98 -0.77
CA ASP A 198 2.77 22.00 -0.76
C ASP A 198 1.36 21.40 -0.90
N ALA A 199 1.21 20.34 -1.67
CA ALA A 199 -0.05 19.64 -1.88
C ALA A 199 0.16 18.13 -1.75
N VAL A 200 -0.71 17.46 -0.97
CA VAL A 200 -0.63 16.02 -0.74
C VAL A 200 -2.00 15.37 -0.96
N ILE A 201 -2.03 14.34 -1.79
CA ILE A 201 -3.17 13.43 -1.90
C ILE A 201 -2.77 12.10 -1.26
N VAL A 202 -3.58 11.62 -0.33
CA VAL A 202 -3.44 10.32 0.32
C VAL A 202 -4.60 9.43 -0.10
N VAL A 203 -4.30 8.23 -0.59
CA VAL A 203 -5.29 7.21 -0.99
C VAL A 203 -5.23 6.04 -0.02
N SER A 204 -6.32 5.78 0.68
CA SER A 204 -6.45 4.68 1.62
C SER A 204 -7.40 3.61 1.08
N CYS A 205 -6.93 2.37 0.98
CA CYS A 205 -7.81 1.22 0.71
C CYS A 205 -8.55 0.72 1.97
N LEU A 206 -8.14 1.19 3.15
CA LEU A 206 -8.80 0.84 4.40
C LEU A 206 -9.89 1.86 4.72
N ALA A 207 -10.98 1.38 5.30
CA ALA A 207 -12.05 2.24 5.78
C ALA A 207 -11.49 3.32 6.74
N LEU A 208 -11.92 4.55 6.57
CA LEU A 208 -11.50 5.67 7.43
C LEU A 208 -12.40 5.84 8.66
N ALA A 209 -13.57 5.20 8.64
CA ALA A 209 -14.51 5.16 9.75
C ALA A 209 -15.28 3.84 9.74
N LEU A 210 -15.66 3.35 10.91
CA LEU A 210 -16.57 2.22 11.06
C LEU A 210 -18.03 2.67 10.97
N PRO A 211 -18.96 1.76 10.65
CA PRO A 211 -20.38 2.04 10.76
C PRO A 211 -20.78 2.48 12.17
N ALA A 212 -21.80 3.34 12.28
CA ALA A 212 -22.28 3.83 13.57
C ALA A 212 -22.64 2.66 14.52
N GLY A 213 -22.11 2.71 15.74
CA GLY A 213 -22.32 1.69 16.77
C GLY A 213 -21.41 0.46 16.66
N VAL A 214 -20.51 0.40 15.71
CA VAL A 214 -19.45 -0.62 15.64
C VAL A 214 -18.17 -0.08 16.27
N SER A 215 -17.56 -0.87 17.15
CA SER A 215 -16.25 -0.57 17.75
C SER A 215 -15.32 -1.75 17.54
N ASP A 216 -14.09 -1.47 17.14
CA ASP A 216 -13.03 -2.45 16.94
C ASP A 216 -11.71 -1.85 17.45
N PRO A 217 -11.11 -2.43 18.51
CA PRO A 217 -9.87 -1.90 19.10
C PRO A 217 -8.69 -1.84 18.11
N MET A 218 -8.62 -2.76 17.16
CA MET A 218 -7.55 -2.79 16.15
C MET A 218 -7.76 -1.64 15.15
N PHE A 219 -9.01 -1.46 14.69
CA PHE A 219 -9.38 -0.33 13.85
C PHE A 219 -9.06 1.01 14.54
N GLU A 220 -9.44 1.16 15.81
CA GLU A 220 -9.16 2.38 16.57
C GLU A 220 -7.66 2.65 16.73
N ALA A 221 -6.85 1.61 16.97
CA ALA A 221 -5.40 1.74 17.05
C ALA A 221 -4.80 2.18 15.71
N THR A 222 -5.22 1.54 14.62
CA THR A 222 -4.79 1.91 13.25
C THR A 222 -5.22 3.33 12.90
N SER A 223 -6.47 3.70 13.19
CA SER A 223 -6.99 5.05 12.92
C SER A 223 -6.21 6.14 13.67
N ARG A 224 -5.84 5.91 14.94
CA ARG A 224 -4.99 6.85 15.69
C ARG A 224 -3.62 7.02 15.04
N GLN A 225 -3.02 5.94 14.56
CA GLN A 225 -1.74 6.00 13.86
C GLN A 225 -1.85 6.79 12.55
N LEU A 226 -2.86 6.48 11.72
CA LEU A 226 -3.11 7.18 10.47
C LEU A 226 -3.37 8.67 10.69
N GLU A 227 -4.17 9.02 11.70
CA GLU A 227 -4.42 10.43 12.03
C GLU A 227 -3.14 11.16 12.48
N ALA A 228 -2.24 10.51 13.20
CA ALA A 228 -0.96 11.10 13.57
C ALA A 228 -0.09 11.40 12.33
N GLU A 229 -0.06 10.48 11.34
CA GLU A 229 0.65 10.68 10.08
C GLU A 229 0.03 11.81 9.24
N LEU A 230 -1.30 11.84 9.14
CA LEU A 230 -2.02 12.90 8.42
C LEU A 230 -1.84 14.26 9.10
N SER A 231 -1.81 14.29 10.45
CA SER A 231 -1.49 15.52 11.20
C SER A 231 -0.08 16.01 10.90
N ALA A 232 0.92 15.13 10.85
CA ALA A 232 2.28 15.51 10.50
C ALA A 232 2.36 16.16 9.11
N VAL A 233 1.57 15.65 8.14
CA VAL A 233 1.45 16.25 6.80
C VAL A 233 0.79 17.64 6.89
N ARG A 234 -0.34 17.79 7.61
CA ARG A 234 -1.02 19.10 7.77
C ARG A 234 -0.13 20.12 8.48
N ASP A 235 0.56 19.70 9.54
CA ASP A 235 1.43 20.54 10.34
C ASP A 235 2.65 21.05 9.57
N SER A 236 3.03 20.35 8.49
CA SER A 236 4.05 20.81 7.55
C SER A 236 3.58 21.95 6.62
N GLY A 237 2.29 22.33 6.68
CA GLY A 237 1.69 23.38 5.86
C GLY A 237 1.08 22.90 4.55
N ALA A 238 1.00 21.59 4.32
CA ALA A 238 0.47 21.01 3.10
C ALA A 238 -1.05 21.19 2.97
N ALA A 239 -1.52 21.47 1.76
CA ALA A 239 -2.91 21.26 1.39
C ALA A 239 -3.14 19.75 1.24
N LEU A 240 -3.85 19.14 2.18
CA LEU A 240 -4.06 17.70 2.27
C LEU A 240 -5.47 17.30 1.87
N GLU A 241 -5.57 16.34 0.95
CA GLU A 241 -6.80 15.62 0.62
C GLU A 241 -6.62 14.11 0.86
N VAL A 242 -7.64 13.49 1.44
CA VAL A 242 -7.65 12.05 1.68
C VAL A 242 -8.78 11.39 0.90
N VAL A 243 -8.44 10.45 0.04
CA VAL A 243 -9.39 9.62 -0.71
C VAL A 243 -9.51 8.28 0.01
N GLY A 244 -10.63 8.08 0.67
CA GLY A 244 -10.98 6.78 1.27
C GLY A 244 -11.83 5.93 0.34
N PRO A 245 -12.08 4.67 0.71
CA PRO A 245 -12.92 3.77 -0.05
C PRO A 245 -14.36 4.26 -0.09
N GLY A 246 -14.91 4.38 -1.30
CA GLY A 246 -16.35 4.64 -1.48
C GLY A 246 -17.21 3.41 -1.13
N PRO A 247 -18.54 3.59 -1.00
CA PRO A 247 -19.45 2.50 -0.59
C PRO A 247 -19.30 1.25 -1.45
N GLU A 248 -19.19 1.41 -2.76
CA GLU A 248 -19.05 0.28 -3.70
C GLU A 248 -17.75 -0.51 -3.46
N PHE A 249 -16.62 0.17 -3.22
CA PHE A 249 -15.37 -0.52 -2.91
C PHE A 249 -15.42 -1.18 -1.53
N LEU A 250 -16.07 -0.57 -0.54
CA LEU A 250 -16.29 -1.18 0.78
C LEU A 250 -17.09 -2.48 0.66
N ASP A 251 -18.13 -2.51 -0.17
CA ASP A 251 -18.94 -3.72 -0.41
C ASP A 251 -18.09 -4.80 -1.11
N ILE A 252 -17.35 -4.46 -2.17
CA ILE A 252 -16.45 -5.38 -2.88
C ILE A 252 -15.38 -5.94 -1.95
N SER A 253 -14.71 -5.07 -1.21
CA SER A 253 -13.61 -5.45 -0.31
C SER A 253 -14.09 -6.14 0.97
N GLY A 254 -15.41 -6.17 1.22
CA GLY A 254 -15.96 -6.68 2.47
C GLY A 254 -15.42 -5.95 3.69
N TRP A 255 -15.33 -4.61 3.61
CA TRP A 255 -14.72 -3.76 4.64
C TRP A 255 -13.26 -4.12 4.96
N GLY A 256 -12.55 -4.62 3.96
CA GLY A 256 -11.14 -5.03 4.07
C GLY A 256 -10.91 -6.53 4.19
N ALA A 257 -11.92 -7.31 4.51
CA ALA A 257 -11.79 -8.77 4.69
C ALA A 257 -11.38 -9.51 3.40
N ASN A 258 -11.74 -8.98 2.24
CA ASN A 258 -11.52 -9.60 0.93
C ASN A 258 -10.36 -8.97 0.13
N LEU A 259 -9.57 -8.08 0.72
CA LEU A 259 -8.50 -7.36 0.00
C LEU A 259 -7.51 -8.29 -0.71
N MET A 260 -7.28 -9.48 -0.17
CA MET A 260 -6.38 -10.49 -0.74
C MET A 260 -7.03 -11.41 -1.79
N ASN A 261 -8.31 -11.18 -2.17
CA ASN A 261 -8.99 -11.99 -3.18
C ASN A 261 -8.81 -11.40 -4.60
N PRO A 262 -7.92 -11.95 -5.45
CA PRO A 262 -7.64 -11.38 -6.77
C PRO A 262 -8.83 -11.43 -7.73
N ALA A 263 -9.82 -12.30 -7.49
CA ALA A 263 -11.01 -12.37 -8.33
C ALA A 263 -11.84 -11.08 -8.32
N LEU A 264 -11.72 -10.26 -7.25
CA LEU A 264 -12.44 -9.01 -7.09
C LEU A 264 -11.72 -7.78 -7.67
N ALA A 265 -10.47 -7.94 -8.13
CA ALA A 265 -9.65 -6.82 -8.59
C ALA A 265 -10.27 -6.06 -9.78
N ALA A 266 -10.96 -6.76 -10.69
CA ALA A 266 -11.62 -6.13 -11.84
C ALA A 266 -12.81 -5.26 -11.43
N ASP A 267 -13.64 -5.76 -10.51
CA ASP A 267 -14.80 -5.01 -10.01
C ASP A 267 -14.32 -3.79 -9.21
N ALA A 268 -13.25 -3.96 -8.43
CA ALA A 268 -12.60 -2.87 -7.71
C ALA A 268 -12.04 -1.79 -8.66
N TYR A 269 -11.44 -2.19 -9.80
CA TYR A 269 -11.00 -1.24 -10.83
C TYR A 269 -12.16 -0.40 -11.38
N GLN A 270 -13.29 -1.04 -11.67
CA GLN A 270 -14.48 -0.34 -12.14
C GLN A 270 -15.05 0.60 -11.07
N ALA A 271 -15.05 0.20 -9.81
CA ALA A 271 -15.44 1.04 -8.68
C ALA A 271 -14.52 2.27 -8.57
N GLY A 272 -13.20 2.09 -8.73
CA GLY A 272 -12.22 3.18 -8.74
C GLY A 272 -12.46 4.18 -9.87
N LEU A 273 -12.74 3.72 -11.10
CA LEU A 273 -13.11 4.57 -12.23
C LEU A 273 -14.35 5.42 -11.93
N ARG A 274 -15.38 4.83 -11.32
CA ARG A 274 -16.62 5.57 -10.98
C ARG A 274 -16.37 6.56 -9.84
N GLN A 275 -15.62 6.17 -8.84
CA GLN A 275 -15.29 7.05 -7.70
C GLN A 275 -14.44 8.25 -8.16
N ALA A 276 -13.53 8.07 -9.11
CA ALA A 276 -12.72 9.16 -9.67
C ALA A 276 -13.57 10.33 -10.17
N ALA A 277 -14.72 10.05 -10.79
CA ALA A 277 -15.63 11.10 -11.27
C ALA A 277 -16.22 11.94 -10.12
N VAL A 278 -16.44 11.32 -8.96
CA VAL A 278 -16.96 11.99 -7.75
C VAL A 278 -15.87 12.84 -7.09
N GLU A 279 -14.64 12.32 -7.06
CA GLU A 279 -13.50 12.95 -6.38
C GLU A 279 -12.85 14.08 -7.19
N ALA A 280 -13.03 14.09 -8.51
CA ALA A 280 -12.28 14.95 -9.42
C ALA A 280 -12.38 16.46 -9.10
N GLU A 281 -13.55 16.97 -8.72
CA GLU A 281 -13.71 18.39 -8.41
C GLU A 281 -12.95 18.79 -7.14
N ARG A 282 -13.07 17.98 -6.08
CA ARG A 282 -12.40 18.19 -4.81
C ARG A 282 -10.88 18.12 -4.96
N LEU A 283 -10.38 17.08 -5.62
CA LEU A 283 -8.94 16.89 -5.82
C LEU A 283 -8.32 17.94 -6.74
N ARG A 284 -9.05 18.45 -7.73
CA ARG A 284 -8.57 19.52 -8.60
C ARG A 284 -8.24 20.80 -7.84
N SER A 285 -8.93 21.07 -6.72
CA SER A 285 -8.68 22.25 -5.90
C SER A 285 -7.29 22.24 -5.25
N VAL A 286 -6.76 21.06 -4.96
CA VAL A 286 -5.46 20.84 -4.34
C VAL A 286 -4.38 20.50 -5.38
N TRP A 287 -4.74 19.74 -6.43
CA TRP A 287 -3.82 19.23 -7.45
C TRP A 287 -3.66 20.16 -8.65
N LYS A 288 -3.72 21.49 -8.45
CA LYS A 288 -3.53 22.44 -9.56
C LYS A 288 -2.09 22.41 -10.08
N SER A 289 -1.97 22.35 -11.38
CA SER A 289 -0.72 22.50 -12.15
C SER A 289 -0.16 23.92 -12.07
#